data_f6286a68a2e36efb49b7becca64d29c5
#
_entry.id   f6286a68a2e36efb49b7becca64d29c5
#
_cell.length_a   1.000
_cell.length_b   1.000
_cell.length_c   1.000
_cell.angle_alpha   90.00
_cell.angle_beta   90.00
_cell.angle_gamma   90.00
#
_symmetry.space_group_name_H-M   'P 1'
#
loop_
_entity.id
_entity.type
_entity.pdbx_description
1 polymer ?
#
loop_
_entity_poly.entity_id
_entity_poly.type
_entity_poly.pdbx_seq_one_letter_code
_entity_poly.pdbx_strand_id
1 'polypeptide(L)'
;MKIFAHRGFSGEYPENTMLAFKEAEKTGCDGIELDVQLTKDLVPVIIHDEKIDRTSSGKGRVCDYTFDELRSFSFGYSDKFGGQFFEAEIPCLEEYLKWMAEEACQIITNIELKNSVYYYGGMERMVLEMVRKYGLLDRVILSSFNNASVLKCKEIEPSVKTGFLTEAPIGNPGVYTKEFGVDYYHPDLSTLTEEHVKNCSENGIGVNVWTVNEREDFLKMKKWGISRVFTNYPDRGREIISEMR
;
A
#
# COMPACT_ATOMS: atom_id res chain seq x y z
N MET A 1 2.74 8.85 15.64
CA MET A 1 3.13 8.12 14.41
C MET A 1 2.13 6.98 14.24
N LYS A 2 1.55 6.85 13.05
CA LYS A 2 0.60 5.77 12.68
C LYS A 2 1.35 4.59 12.07
N ILE A 3 0.89 3.37 12.33
CA ILE A 3 1.45 2.12 11.81
C ILE A 3 0.54 1.60 10.71
N PHE A 4 1.09 1.44 9.51
CA PHE A 4 0.44 0.83 8.37
C PHE A 4 1.11 -0.51 8.06
N ALA A 5 0.31 -1.56 7.95
CA ALA A 5 0.75 -2.90 7.61
C ALA A 5 1.05 -2.99 6.10
N HIS A 6 2.32 -3.09 5.72
CA HIS A 6 2.81 -3.16 4.34
C HIS A 6 2.42 -4.49 3.71
N ARG A 7 1.52 -4.48 2.73
CA ARG A 7 0.91 -5.66 2.10
C ARG A 7 0.19 -6.57 3.10
N GLY A 8 -0.41 -5.96 4.15
CA GLY A 8 -0.91 -6.66 5.31
C GLY A 8 0.19 -7.03 6.31
N PHE A 9 -0.02 -8.03 7.17
CA PHE A 9 0.99 -8.54 8.10
C PHE A 9 1.98 -9.47 7.35
N SER A 10 2.64 -8.91 6.36
CA SER A 10 3.46 -9.66 5.40
C SER A 10 4.73 -10.27 6.00
N GLY A 11 5.14 -9.86 7.19
CA GLY A 11 6.25 -10.51 7.93
C GLY A 11 5.94 -11.95 8.32
N GLU A 12 4.69 -12.24 8.68
CA GLU A 12 4.25 -13.52 9.24
C GLU A 12 3.21 -14.26 8.36
N TYR A 13 2.59 -13.58 7.39
CA TYR A 13 1.56 -14.13 6.51
C TYR A 13 1.86 -13.81 5.04
N PRO A 14 1.30 -14.58 4.08
CA PRO A 14 1.48 -14.28 2.64
C PRO A 14 1.00 -12.87 2.30
N GLU A 15 1.91 -12.05 1.77
CA GLU A 15 1.64 -10.66 1.40
C GLU A 15 0.46 -10.53 0.43
N ASN A 16 -0.27 -9.41 0.53
CA ASN A 16 -1.37 -9.08 -0.38
C ASN A 16 -2.49 -10.15 -0.43
N THR A 17 -2.72 -10.86 0.67
CA THR A 17 -3.85 -11.80 0.82
C THR A 17 -4.86 -11.31 1.85
N MET A 18 -6.13 -11.76 1.73
CA MET A 18 -7.14 -11.45 2.74
C MET A 18 -6.75 -11.95 4.14
N LEU A 19 -5.98 -13.05 4.21
CA LEU A 19 -5.42 -13.55 5.48
C LEU A 19 -4.50 -12.51 6.11
N ALA A 20 -3.49 -12.03 5.35
CA ALA A 20 -2.55 -11.03 5.86
C ALA A 20 -3.23 -9.72 6.28
N PHE A 21 -4.30 -9.30 5.59
CA PHE A 21 -5.06 -8.10 5.93
C PHE A 21 -5.86 -8.26 7.23
N LYS A 22 -6.55 -9.39 7.40
CA LYS A 22 -7.31 -9.70 8.61
C LYS A 22 -6.41 -9.87 9.84
N GLU A 23 -5.25 -10.50 9.67
CA GLU A 23 -4.27 -10.62 10.76
C GLU A 23 -3.61 -9.28 11.09
N ALA A 24 -3.37 -8.41 10.09
CA ALA A 24 -2.90 -7.04 10.34
C ALA A 24 -3.90 -6.22 11.17
N GLU A 25 -5.18 -6.28 10.86
CA GLU A 25 -6.24 -5.58 11.58
C GLU A 25 -6.26 -5.97 13.06
N LYS A 26 -6.10 -7.26 13.38
CA LYS A 26 -6.05 -7.78 14.76
C LYS A 26 -4.88 -7.21 15.59
N THR A 27 -3.80 -6.75 14.94
CA THR A 27 -2.69 -6.09 15.66
C THR A 27 -3.05 -4.69 16.18
N GLY A 28 -4.21 -4.15 15.77
CA GLY A 28 -4.61 -2.79 16.05
C GLY A 28 -3.78 -1.76 15.26
N CYS A 29 -3.26 -2.11 14.09
CA CYS A 29 -2.61 -1.15 13.21
C CYS A 29 -3.58 -0.04 12.77
N ASP A 30 -3.04 1.13 12.40
CA ASP A 30 -3.85 2.29 12.00
C ASP A 30 -4.30 2.21 10.54
N GLY A 31 -3.64 1.37 9.75
CA GLY A 31 -3.93 1.21 8.34
C GLY A 31 -3.26 0.00 7.71
N ILE A 32 -3.65 -0.27 6.48
CA ILE A 32 -3.11 -1.33 5.62
C ILE A 32 -2.66 -0.68 4.31
N GLU A 33 -1.56 -1.16 3.80
CA GLU A 33 -1.11 -0.86 2.45
C GLU A 33 -1.24 -2.11 1.58
N LEU A 34 -1.59 -1.92 0.31
CA LEU A 34 -1.74 -2.98 -0.68
C LEU A 34 -1.46 -2.48 -2.10
N ASP A 35 -1.14 -3.43 -2.98
CA ASP A 35 -0.76 -3.18 -4.37
C ASP A 35 -1.83 -3.66 -5.33
N VAL A 36 -2.27 -2.83 -6.28
CA VAL A 36 -3.30 -3.20 -7.26
C VAL A 36 -2.73 -3.28 -8.66
N GLN A 37 -3.06 -4.37 -9.36
CA GLN A 37 -2.83 -4.57 -10.80
C GLN A 37 -4.10 -5.02 -11.50
N LEU A 38 -4.12 -5.02 -12.85
CA LEU A 38 -5.27 -5.52 -13.61
C LEU A 38 -4.95 -6.86 -14.27
N THR A 39 -5.92 -7.75 -14.22
CA THR A 39 -5.93 -9.02 -14.97
C THR A 39 -6.20 -8.78 -16.45
N LYS A 40 -6.13 -9.84 -17.26
CA LYS A 40 -6.47 -9.83 -18.69
C LYS A 40 -7.92 -9.40 -18.96
N ASP A 41 -8.85 -9.77 -18.09
CA ASP A 41 -10.26 -9.41 -18.11
C ASP A 41 -10.58 -8.14 -17.30
N LEU A 42 -9.54 -7.34 -16.97
CA LEU A 42 -9.62 -6.04 -16.32
C LEU A 42 -10.21 -6.08 -14.90
N VAL A 43 -10.07 -7.18 -14.18
CA VAL A 43 -10.41 -7.24 -12.76
C VAL A 43 -9.23 -6.69 -11.95
N PRO A 44 -9.43 -5.68 -11.07
CA PRO A 44 -8.40 -5.22 -10.15
C PRO A 44 -8.10 -6.29 -9.09
N VAL A 45 -6.88 -6.84 -9.13
CA VAL A 45 -6.39 -7.84 -8.18
C VAL A 45 -5.29 -7.26 -7.29
N ILE A 46 -5.11 -7.84 -6.10
CA ILE A 46 -4.15 -7.34 -5.13
C ILE A 46 -2.89 -8.19 -5.17
N ILE A 47 -1.83 -7.64 -5.78
CA ILE A 47 -0.53 -8.29 -5.94
C ILE A 47 0.56 -7.26 -6.26
N HIS A 48 1.76 -7.43 -5.69
CA HIS A 48 2.86 -6.49 -5.87
C HIS A 48 3.57 -6.64 -7.22
N ASP A 49 4.11 -7.83 -7.51
CA ASP A 49 4.94 -8.04 -8.69
C ASP A 49 4.08 -8.14 -9.96
N GLU A 50 4.63 -7.72 -11.09
CA GLU A 50 3.98 -7.89 -12.40
C GLU A 50 3.87 -9.36 -12.81
N LYS A 51 4.65 -10.25 -12.18
CA LYS A 51 4.60 -11.70 -12.36
C LYS A 51 4.16 -12.40 -11.07
N ILE A 52 3.40 -13.47 -11.24
CA ILE A 52 2.91 -14.28 -10.11
C ILE A 52 3.97 -15.23 -9.53
N ASP A 53 5.15 -15.31 -10.14
CA ASP A 53 6.18 -16.33 -9.94
C ASP A 53 6.68 -16.41 -8.48
N ARG A 54 6.84 -15.26 -7.79
CA ARG A 54 7.46 -15.20 -6.46
C ARG A 54 6.52 -15.64 -5.36
N THR A 55 5.25 -15.25 -5.43
CA THR A 55 4.28 -15.41 -4.34
C THR A 55 3.25 -16.50 -4.61
N SER A 56 3.26 -17.10 -5.81
CA SER A 56 2.28 -18.13 -6.17
C SER A 56 2.90 -19.44 -6.63
N SER A 57 2.05 -20.45 -6.79
CA SER A 57 2.41 -21.74 -7.40
C SER A 57 2.44 -21.67 -8.94
N GLY A 58 1.99 -20.56 -9.55
CA GLY A 58 1.97 -20.32 -10.98
C GLY A 58 3.21 -19.57 -11.47
N LYS A 59 3.24 -19.27 -12.79
CA LYS A 59 4.29 -18.47 -13.44
C LYS A 59 3.69 -17.60 -14.53
N GLY A 60 4.28 -16.43 -14.77
CA GLY A 60 3.87 -15.51 -15.84
C GLY A 60 3.33 -14.20 -15.32
N ARG A 61 2.85 -13.34 -16.23
CA ARG A 61 2.40 -12.00 -15.87
C ARG A 61 0.94 -12.00 -15.42
N VAL A 62 0.61 -11.16 -14.46
CA VAL A 62 -0.76 -10.95 -13.97
C VAL A 62 -1.72 -10.63 -15.11
N CYS A 63 -1.33 -9.73 -16.01
CA CYS A 63 -2.17 -9.28 -17.14
C CYS A 63 -2.36 -10.32 -18.27
N ASP A 64 -1.72 -11.47 -18.20
CA ASP A 64 -1.91 -12.56 -19.17
C ASP A 64 -3.03 -13.53 -18.74
N TYR A 65 -3.48 -13.47 -17.48
CA TYR A 65 -4.49 -14.33 -16.89
C TYR A 65 -5.80 -13.59 -16.63
N THR A 66 -6.91 -14.27 -16.76
CA THR A 66 -8.20 -13.86 -16.19
C THR A 66 -8.18 -14.03 -14.66
N PHE A 67 -9.11 -13.39 -13.96
CA PHE A 67 -9.21 -13.54 -12.51
C PHE A 67 -9.49 -15.00 -12.09
N ASP A 68 -10.37 -15.69 -12.81
CA ASP A 68 -10.68 -17.09 -12.54
C ASP A 68 -9.46 -18.00 -12.75
N GLU A 69 -8.64 -17.74 -13.78
CA GLU A 69 -7.38 -18.47 -13.98
C GLU A 69 -6.39 -18.22 -12.83
N LEU A 70 -6.26 -16.98 -12.34
CA LEU A 70 -5.41 -16.67 -11.19
C LEU A 70 -5.87 -17.39 -9.91
N ARG A 71 -7.19 -17.53 -9.71
CA ARG A 71 -7.76 -18.24 -8.56
C ARG A 71 -7.44 -19.75 -8.55
N SER A 72 -6.99 -20.32 -9.66
CA SER A 72 -6.54 -21.71 -9.71
C SER A 72 -5.15 -21.95 -9.10
N PHE A 73 -4.38 -20.90 -8.84
CA PHE A 73 -3.06 -20.98 -8.22
C PHE A 73 -3.14 -20.68 -6.72
N SER A 74 -2.25 -21.31 -5.95
CA SER A 74 -2.00 -20.93 -4.57
C SER A 74 -1.16 -19.64 -4.53
N PHE A 75 -1.52 -18.69 -3.69
CA PHE A 75 -0.74 -17.50 -3.36
C PHE A 75 -0.19 -17.54 -1.93
N GLY A 76 0.06 -18.75 -1.43
CA GLY A 76 0.59 -19.00 -0.09
C GLY A 76 2.08 -18.72 0.09
N TYR A 77 2.78 -18.24 -0.95
CA TYR A 77 4.20 -17.88 -0.94
C TYR A 77 5.07 -19.00 -0.34
N SER A 78 5.02 -20.19 -0.97
CA SER A 78 5.63 -21.42 -0.46
C SER A 78 7.14 -21.30 -0.20
N ASP A 79 7.88 -20.52 -0.99
CA ASP A 79 9.31 -20.29 -0.79
C ASP A 79 9.63 -19.61 0.54
N LYS A 80 8.71 -18.77 1.04
CA LYS A 80 8.86 -18.10 2.33
C LYS A 80 8.28 -18.90 3.50
N PHE A 81 7.13 -19.56 3.28
CA PHE A 81 6.33 -20.16 4.37
C PHE A 81 6.24 -21.69 4.32
N GLY A 82 7.01 -22.37 3.43
CA GLY A 82 7.09 -23.83 3.41
C GLY A 82 5.77 -24.55 3.14
N GLY A 83 4.84 -23.91 2.42
CA GLY A 83 3.54 -24.49 2.09
C GLY A 83 2.49 -24.39 3.20
N GLN A 84 2.77 -23.73 4.32
CA GLN A 84 1.83 -23.56 5.45
C GLN A 84 0.51 -22.91 5.03
N PHE A 85 0.53 -22.01 4.02
CA PHE A 85 -0.62 -21.24 3.57
C PHE A 85 -1.04 -21.62 2.15
N PHE A 86 -0.91 -22.88 1.76
CA PHE A 86 -1.18 -23.35 0.40
C PHE A 86 -2.59 -22.96 -0.12
N GLU A 87 -3.57 -22.90 0.76
CA GLU A 87 -4.96 -22.51 0.42
C GLU A 87 -5.17 -21.00 0.24
N ALA A 88 -4.12 -20.17 0.40
CA ALA A 88 -4.26 -18.73 0.22
C ALA A 88 -4.46 -18.40 -1.27
N GLU A 89 -5.45 -17.57 -1.54
CA GLU A 89 -5.82 -17.12 -2.88
C GLU A 89 -5.44 -15.65 -3.10
N ILE A 90 -5.30 -15.25 -4.37
CA ILE A 90 -5.18 -13.84 -4.74
C ILE A 90 -6.55 -13.16 -4.53
N PRO A 91 -6.65 -12.06 -3.76
CA PRO A 91 -7.90 -11.34 -3.63
C PRO A 91 -8.09 -10.34 -4.79
N CYS A 92 -9.34 -10.08 -5.17
CA CYS A 92 -9.63 -8.89 -5.94
C CYS A 92 -9.86 -7.67 -5.01
N LEU A 93 -9.69 -6.47 -5.57
CA LEU A 93 -9.89 -5.23 -4.82
C LEU A 93 -11.31 -5.11 -4.25
N GLU A 94 -12.31 -5.62 -4.96
CA GLU A 94 -13.71 -5.57 -4.51
C GLU A 94 -13.94 -6.37 -3.23
N GLU A 95 -13.34 -7.55 -3.10
CA GLU A 95 -13.40 -8.38 -1.87
C GLU A 95 -12.80 -7.63 -0.68
N TYR A 96 -11.66 -6.96 -0.88
CA TYR A 96 -11.01 -6.18 0.16
C TYR A 96 -11.85 -4.96 0.56
N LEU A 97 -12.35 -4.17 -0.39
CA LEU A 97 -13.15 -2.98 -0.12
C LEU A 97 -14.47 -3.33 0.58
N LYS A 98 -15.09 -4.45 0.23
CA LYS A 98 -16.27 -4.95 0.92
C LYS A 98 -15.97 -5.28 2.38
N TRP A 99 -14.91 -6.06 2.62
CA TRP A 99 -14.46 -6.35 4.00
C TRP A 99 -14.14 -5.08 4.79
N MET A 100 -13.44 -4.13 4.17
CA MET A 100 -13.09 -2.84 4.79
C MET A 100 -14.35 -2.04 5.18
N ALA A 101 -15.39 -2.07 4.37
CA ALA A 101 -16.64 -1.36 4.64
C ALA A 101 -17.47 -2.03 5.74
N GLU A 102 -17.53 -3.35 5.75
CA GLU A 102 -18.43 -4.13 6.62
C GLU A 102 -17.78 -4.50 7.97
N GLU A 103 -16.50 -4.83 8.00
CA GLU A 103 -15.82 -5.41 9.18
C GLU A 103 -14.70 -4.51 9.71
N ALA A 104 -13.84 -3.96 8.86
CA ALA A 104 -12.64 -3.21 9.25
C ALA A 104 -12.86 -1.70 9.32
N CYS A 105 -13.89 -1.24 10.04
CA CYS A 105 -14.39 0.14 10.03
C CYS A 105 -13.38 1.23 10.45
N GLN A 106 -12.30 0.90 11.12
CA GLN A 106 -11.28 1.86 11.59
C GLN A 106 -10.02 1.92 10.72
N ILE A 107 -9.85 0.99 9.78
CA ILE A 107 -8.67 0.91 8.94
C ILE A 107 -8.67 2.02 7.87
N ILE A 108 -7.53 2.68 7.70
CA ILE A 108 -7.22 3.51 6.54
C ILE A 108 -6.40 2.68 5.57
N THR A 109 -6.73 2.71 4.28
CA THR A 109 -6.00 1.92 3.29
C THR A 109 -5.18 2.81 2.36
N ASN A 110 -3.91 2.48 2.21
CA ASN A 110 -3.10 2.99 1.11
C ASN A 110 -3.14 1.97 -0.03
N ILE A 111 -3.70 2.36 -1.16
CA ILE A 111 -3.75 1.55 -2.38
C ILE A 111 -2.67 2.06 -3.32
N GLU A 112 -1.64 1.24 -3.57
CA GLU A 112 -0.66 1.52 -4.60
C GLU A 112 -1.19 1.06 -5.97
N LEU A 113 -1.19 1.97 -6.95
CA LEU A 113 -1.51 1.65 -8.35
C LEU A 113 -0.23 1.21 -9.06
N LYS A 114 -0.12 -0.08 -9.37
CA LYS A 114 1.06 -0.70 -10.02
C LYS A 114 0.99 -0.54 -11.54
N ASN A 115 1.08 0.69 -12.03
CA ASN A 115 0.99 1.03 -13.46
C ASN A 115 2.21 1.80 -14.01
N SER A 116 3.34 1.69 -13.33
CA SER A 116 4.63 2.26 -13.75
C SER A 116 5.39 1.38 -14.73
N VAL A 117 5.20 0.06 -14.68
CA VAL A 117 5.84 -0.94 -15.58
C VAL A 117 4.93 -1.30 -16.73
N TYR A 118 3.69 -1.69 -16.45
CA TYR A 118 2.65 -1.91 -17.44
C TYR A 118 1.60 -0.83 -17.34
N TYR A 119 1.28 -0.20 -18.47
CA TYR A 119 0.22 0.80 -18.51
C TYR A 119 -1.15 0.11 -18.55
N TYR A 120 -1.94 0.33 -17.52
CA TYR A 120 -3.32 -0.14 -17.42
C TYR A 120 -4.29 1.02 -17.68
N GLY A 121 -4.75 1.15 -18.93
CA GLY A 121 -5.64 2.24 -19.33
C GLY A 121 -6.93 2.28 -18.52
N GLY A 122 -7.18 3.39 -17.81
CA GLY A 122 -8.40 3.59 -17.02
C GLY A 122 -8.40 3.01 -15.61
N MET A 123 -7.29 2.44 -15.15
CA MET A 123 -7.14 1.87 -13.80
C MET A 123 -7.54 2.86 -12.70
N GLU A 124 -7.11 4.12 -12.80
CA GLU A 124 -7.40 5.16 -11.81
C GLU A 124 -8.91 5.37 -11.64
N ARG A 125 -9.62 5.46 -12.76
CA ARG A 125 -11.09 5.60 -12.74
C ARG A 125 -11.76 4.37 -12.14
N MET A 126 -11.35 3.18 -12.57
CA MET A 126 -11.92 1.92 -12.11
C MET A 126 -11.76 1.75 -10.59
N VAL A 127 -10.56 1.98 -10.06
CA VAL A 127 -10.29 1.92 -8.62
C VAL A 127 -11.11 2.96 -7.85
N LEU A 128 -11.17 4.21 -8.34
CA LEU A 128 -11.94 5.27 -7.69
C LEU A 128 -13.45 5.00 -7.70
N GLU A 129 -13.99 4.44 -8.78
CA GLU A 129 -15.42 4.07 -8.86
C GLU A 129 -15.74 2.95 -7.86
N MET A 130 -14.84 1.96 -7.68
CA MET A 130 -14.99 0.92 -6.67
C MET A 130 -14.93 1.50 -5.25
N VAL A 131 -13.96 2.38 -4.97
CA VAL A 131 -13.85 3.05 -3.66
C VAL A 131 -15.11 3.88 -3.34
N ARG A 132 -15.66 4.60 -4.33
CA ARG A 132 -16.94 5.34 -4.18
C ARG A 132 -18.13 4.42 -3.94
N LYS A 133 -18.20 3.30 -4.66
CA LYS A 133 -19.28 2.29 -4.52
C LYS A 133 -19.43 1.83 -3.08
N TYR A 134 -18.31 1.68 -2.36
CA TYR A 134 -18.27 1.25 -0.96
C TYR A 134 -18.26 2.41 0.05
N GLY A 135 -18.31 3.67 -0.40
CA GLY A 135 -18.34 4.86 0.49
C GLY A 135 -17.02 5.09 1.26
N LEU A 136 -15.87 4.76 0.67
CA LEU A 136 -14.58 4.70 1.36
C LEU A 136 -13.59 5.82 0.96
N LEU A 137 -14.04 6.87 0.25
CA LEU A 137 -13.15 7.94 -0.26
C LEU A 137 -12.33 8.63 0.83
N ASP A 138 -12.88 8.82 2.00
CA ASP A 138 -12.24 9.46 3.17
C ASP A 138 -11.30 8.51 3.95
N ARG A 139 -11.34 7.21 3.62
CA ARG A 139 -10.55 6.16 4.25
C ARG A 139 -9.48 5.56 3.34
N VAL A 140 -9.27 6.13 2.15
CA VAL A 140 -8.32 5.64 1.16
C VAL A 140 -7.29 6.72 0.84
N ILE A 141 -6.04 6.29 0.64
CA ILE A 141 -4.95 7.06 0.05
C ILE A 141 -4.56 6.32 -1.23
N LEU A 142 -4.52 7.00 -2.37
CA LEU A 142 -4.00 6.42 -3.61
C LEU A 142 -2.55 6.84 -3.81
N SER A 143 -1.68 5.90 -4.10
CA SER A 143 -0.27 6.17 -4.36
C SER A 143 0.23 5.42 -5.59
N SER A 144 1.30 5.89 -6.19
CA SER A 144 1.97 5.22 -7.31
C SER A 144 3.37 5.78 -7.50
N PHE A 145 4.27 4.97 -8.08
CA PHE A 145 5.52 5.44 -8.69
C PHE A 145 5.29 6.17 -10.02
N ASN A 146 4.12 5.98 -10.62
CA ASN A 146 3.68 6.73 -11.79
C ASN A 146 3.01 8.05 -11.35
N ASN A 147 3.79 9.12 -11.28
CA ASN A 147 3.28 10.44 -10.86
C ASN A 147 2.10 10.91 -11.73
N ALA A 148 2.07 10.60 -13.03
CA ALA A 148 0.95 10.95 -13.91
C ALA A 148 -0.35 10.26 -13.47
N SER A 149 -0.28 9.01 -12.99
CA SER A 149 -1.43 8.29 -12.43
C SER A 149 -1.93 8.95 -11.14
N VAL A 150 -1.03 9.37 -10.25
CA VAL A 150 -1.39 10.11 -9.02
C VAL A 150 -2.15 11.39 -9.35
N LEU A 151 -1.65 12.18 -10.31
CA LEU A 151 -2.32 13.40 -10.75
C LEU A 151 -3.67 13.10 -11.41
N LYS A 152 -3.74 12.01 -12.18
CA LYS A 152 -4.99 11.57 -12.80
C LYS A 152 -6.06 11.21 -11.76
N CYS A 153 -5.68 10.61 -10.65
CA CYS A 153 -6.60 10.37 -9.52
C CYS A 153 -7.17 11.69 -8.98
N LYS A 154 -6.33 12.73 -8.80
CA LYS A 154 -6.78 14.06 -8.37
C LYS A 154 -7.69 14.76 -9.38
N GLU A 155 -7.47 14.59 -10.69
CA GLU A 155 -8.36 15.11 -11.72
C GLU A 155 -9.75 14.45 -11.69
N ILE A 156 -9.81 13.12 -11.45
CA ILE A 156 -11.06 12.35 -11.41
C ILE A 156 -11.82 12.59 -10.09
N GLU A 157 -11.08 12.67 -8.97
CA GLU A 157 -11.63 12.84 -7.62
C GLU A 157 -10.75 13.81 -6.80
N PRO A 158 -11.01 15.10 -6.83
CA PRO A 158 -10.18 16.09 -6.12
C PRO A 158 -10.13 15.89 -4.60
N SER A 159 -11.13 15.23 -4.01
CA SER A 159 -11.21 15.00 -2.56
C SER A 159 -10.37 13.83 -2.08
N VAL A 160 -10.03 12.86 -2.95
CA VAL A 160 -9.24 11.68 -2.57
C VAL A 160 -7.84 12.09 -2.13
N LYS A 161 -7.33 11.45 -1.08
CA LYS A 161 -5.94 11.64 -0.64
C LYS A 161 -4.99 10.88 -1.55
N THR A 162 -3.87 11.53 -1.90
CA THR A 162 -2.88 10.95 -2.82
C THR A 162 -1.46 11.11 -2.31
N GLY A 163 -0.55 10.23 -2.77
CA GLY A 163 0.86 10.25 -2.40
C GLY A 163 1.79 9.89 -3.55
N PHE A 164 2.92 10.60 -3.66
CA PHE A 164 3.99 10.26 -4.58
C PHE A 164 4.93 9.21 -3.96
N LEU A 165 5.01 8.03 -4.55
CA LEU A 165 6.03 7.02 -4.22
C LEU A 165 7.34 7.30 -4.95
N THR A 166 8.47 7.14 -4.25
CA THR A 166 9.80 7.33 -4.85
C THR A 166 10.87 6.51 -4.15
N GLU A 167 11.74 5.90 -4.95
CA GLU A 167 13.01 5.29 -4.52
C GLU A 167 14.19 6.25 -4.68
N ALA A 168 14.01 7.33 -5.46
CA ALA A 168 15.03 8.34 -5.65
C ALA A 168 14.79 9.55 -4.74
N PRO A 169 15.85 10.15 -4.16
CA PRO A 169 15.72 11.33 -3.34
C PRO A 169 15.26 12.54 -4.19
N ILE A 170 14.33 13.33 -3.65
CA ILE A 170 13.88 14.60 -4.21
C ILE A 170 14.43 15.73 -3.33
N GLY A 171 15.11 16.70 -3.93
CA GLY A 171 15.83 17.75 -3.18
C GLY A 171 14.95 18.62 -2.26
N ASN A 172 13.72 18.95 -2.70
CA ASN A 172 12.75 19.69 -1.90
C ASN A 172 11.38 19.01 -2.01
N PRO A 173 11.19 17.83 -1.38
CA PRO A 173 10.02 16.99 -1.61
C PRO A 173 8.72 17.65 -1.18
N GLY A 174 8.72 18.46 -0.12
CA GLY A 174 7.53 19.17 0.35
C GLY A 174 7.07 20.23 -0.64
N VAL A 175 8.00 21.02 -1.19
CA VAL A 175 7.71 22.03 -2.22
C VAL A 175 7.17 21.35 -3.46
N TYR A 176 7.88 20.32 -3.94
CA TYR A 176 7.50 19.54 -5.13
C TYR A 176 6.09 18.95 -4.99
N THR A 177 5.84 18.22 -3.90
CA THR A 177 4.56 17.53 -3.68
C THR A 177 3.40 18.53 -3.59
N LYS A 178 3.61 19.66 -2.91
CA LYS A 178 2.62 20.74 -2.77
C LYS A 178 2.26 21.40 -4.10
N GLU A 179 3.26 21.64 -4.96
CA GLU A 179 3.06 22.27 -6.27
C GLU A 179 2.08 21.49 -7.14
N PHE A 180 2.09 20.15 -7.03
CA PHE A 180 1.17 19.27 -7.74
C PHE A 180 -0.15 19.00 -7.00
N GLY A 181 -0.40 19.61 -5.84
CA GLY A 181 -1.62 19.42 -5.06
C GLY A 181 -1.76 18.00 -4.47
N VAL A 182 -0.65 17.27 -4.32
CA VAL A 182 -0.59 15.93 -3.74
C VAL A 182 -0.43 16.03 -2.21
N ASP A 183 -1.05 15.12 -1.46
CA ASP A 183 -1.16 15.25 0.00
C ASP A 183 0.04 14.67 0.76
N TYR A 184 0.70 13.64 0.17
CA TYR A 184 1.74 12.88 0.85
C TYR A 184 2.96 12.62 -0.02
N TYR A 185 4.13 12.58 0.62
CA TYR A 185 5.39 12.09 0.08
C TYR A 185 5.69 10.71 0.67
N HIS A 186 5.87 9.70 -0.17
CA HIS A 186 6.10 8.30 0.21
C HIS A 186 7.52 7.85 -0.21
N PRO A 187 8.57 8.24 0.52
CA PRO A 187 9.94 7.85 0.20
C PRO A 187 10.30 6.46 0.69
N ASP A 188 11.26 5.83 -0.01
CA ASP A 188 12.05 4.75 0.56
C ASP A 188 12.85 5.24 1.77
N LEU A 189 12.90 4.41 2.82
CA LEU A 189 13.60 4.73 4.08
C LEU A 189 15.07 5.09 3.88
N SER A 190 15.75 4.43 2.94
CA SER A 190 17.19 4.64 2.66
C SER A 190 17.49 6.01 2.05
N THR A 191 16.50 6.63 1.41
CA THR A 191 16.64 7.94 0.73
C THR A 191 16.16 9.11 1.58
N LEU A 192 15.49 8.85 2.71
CA LEU A 192 14.90 9.87 3.55
C LEU A 192 15.93 10.50 4.49
N THR A 193 15.95 11.83 4.54
CA THR A 193 16.74 12.63 5.48
C THR A 193 15.84 13.45 6.40
N GLU A 194 16.40 13.91 7.53
CA GLU A 194 15.69 14.82 8.44
C GLU A 194 15.33 16.15 7.77
N GLU A 195 16.17 16.62 6.84
CA GLU A 195 15.93 17.81 6.03
C GLU A 195 14.70 17.64 5.11
N HIS A 196 14.54 16.47 4.47
CA HIS A 196 13.35 16.16 3.68
C HIS A 196 12.07 16.20 4.54
N VAL A 197 12.12 15.65 5.76
CA VAL A 197 10.96 15.65 6.68
C VAL A 197 10.60 17.08 7.09
N LYS A 198 11.60 17.89 7.42
CA LYS A 198 11.41 19.31 7.74
C LYS A 198 10.80 20.07 6.57
N ASN A 199 11.34 19.90 5.36
CA ASN A 199 10.83 20.53 4.15
C ASN A 199 9.36 20.13 3.87
N CYS A 200 9.00 18.87 4.05
CA CYS A 200 7.61 18.41 3.93
C CYS A 200 6.72 19.08 5.00
N SER A 201 7.14 19.10 6.25
CA SER A 201 6.38 19.69 7.35
C SER A 201 6.13 21.19 7.15
N GLU A 202 7.13 21.96 6.72
CA GLU A 202 7.02 23.39 6.40
C GLU A 202 6.05 23.69 5.26
N ASN A 203 5.82 22.70 4.38
CA ASN A 203 4.90 22.81 3.26
C ASN A 203 3.52 22.17 3.49
N GLY A 204 3.29 21.61 4.70
CA GLY A 204 2.04 20.94 5.05
C GLY A 204 1.85 19.57 4.40
N ILE A 205 2.95 18.93 3.96
CA ILE A 205 2.97 17.61 3.32
C ILE A 205 3.27 16.53 4.36
N GLY A 206 2.42 15.52 4.43
CA GLY A 206 2.66 14.35 5.28
C GLY A 206 3.70 13.41 4.67
N VAL A 207 4.56 12.82 5.51
CA VAL A 207 5.54 11.81 5.07
C VAL A 207 5.09 10.42 5.51
N ASN A 208 5.01 9.50 4.55
CA ASN A 208 4.65 8.10 4.75
C ASN A 208 5.81 7.24 4.25
N VAL A 209 6.69 6.81 5.16
CA VAL A 209 7.96 6.15 4.80
C VAL A 209 7.82 4.63 4.75
N TRP A 210 8.47 3.99 3.81
CA TRP A 210 8.52 2.54 3.59
C TRP A 210 9.96 2.06 3.31
N THR A 211 10.37 0.85 3.72
CA THR A 211 9.68 -0.04 4.65
C THR A 211 10.44 -0.02 5.97
N VAL A 212 9.76 0.23 7.06
CA VAL A 212 10.35 0.37 8.41
C VAL A 212 10.09 -0.92 9.20
N ASN A 213 11.13 -1.74 9.40
CA ASN A 213 10.98 -3.03 10.08
C ASN A 213 11.80 -3.12 11.37
N GLU A 214 12.90 -2.34 11.46
CA GLU A 214 13.83 -2.42 12.58
C GLU A 214 13.49 -1.42 13.68
N ARG A 215 13.70 -1.83 14.93
CA ARG A 215 13.41 -0.99 16.10
C ARG A 215 14.09 0.39 16.03
N GLU A 216 15.35 0.43 15.61
CA GLU A 216 16.12 1.67 15.51
C GLU A 216 15.50 2.64 14.50
N ASP A 217 14.98 2.13 13.39
CA ASP A 217 14.30 2.93 12.37
C ASP A 217 12.96 3.48 12.88
N PHE A 218 12.17 2.70 13.61
CA PHE A 218 10.97 3.21 14.27
C PHE A 218 11.28 4.37 15.23
N LEU A 219 12.33 4.22 16.04
CA LEU A 219 12.76 5.27 16.97
C LEU A 219 13.21 6.53 16.23
N LYS A 220 13.98 6.36 15.16
CA LYS A 220 14.44 7.45 14.28
C LYS A 220 13.26 8.17 13.62
N MET A 221 12.32 7.43 13.04
CA MET A 221 11.13 8.01 12.40
C MET A 221 10.25 8.77 13.39
N LYS A 222 10.09 8.25 14.59
CA LYS A 222 9.38 8.94 15.67
C LYS A 222 10.07 10.25 16.05
N LYS A 223 11.40 10.25 16.23
CA LYS A 223 12.20 11.42 16.53
C LYS A 223 12.07 12.51 15.46
N TRP A 224 12.03 12.11 14.20
CA TRP A 224 11.87 13.04 13.08
C TRP A 224 10.43 13.55 12.89
N GLY A 225 9.46 13.04 13.68
CA GLY A 225 8.07 13.47 13.61
C GLY A 225 7.29 12.90 12.42
N ILE A 226 7.74 11.76 11.87
CA ILE A 226 7.06 11.08 10.77
C ILE A 226 5.61 10.76 11.16
N SER A 227 4.68 11.04 10.26
CA SER A 227 3.25 10.83 10.51
C SER A 227 2.82 9.38 10.36
N ARG A 228 3.38 8.65 9.39
CA ARG A 228 3.05 7.25 9.08
C ARG A 228 4.28 6.47 8.67
N VAL A 229 4.34 5.19 9.05
CA VAL A 229 5.33 4.22 8.58
C VAL A 229 4.62 3.00 8.03
N PHE A 230 5.13 2.45 6.93
CA PHE A 230 4.74 1.15 6.38
C PHE A 230 5.72 0.09 6.90
N THR A 231 5.20 -1.00 7.46
CA THR A 231 6.00 -2.07 8.07
C THR A 231 5.43 -3.45 7.75
N ASN A 232 6.32 -4.42 7.60
CA ASN A 232 5.94 -5.83 7.47
C ASN A 232 5.51 -6.45 8.81
N TYR A 233 5.81 -5.77 9.94
CA TYR A 233 5.58 -6.25 11.32
C TYR A 233 4.75 -5.21 12.11
N PRO A 234 3.44 -5.08 11.83
CA PRO A 234 2.61 -4.06 12.47
C PRO A 234 2.46 -4.24 13.97
N ASP A 235 2.50 -5.48 14.48
CA ASP A 235 2.52 -5.81 15.90
C ASP A 235 3.72 -5.21 16.62
N ARG A 236 4.95 -5.46 16.11
CA ARG A 236 6.20 -4.88 16.64
C ARG A 236 6.18 -3.36 16.60
N GLY A 237 5.68 -2.77 15.49
CA GLY A 237 5.53 -1.32 15.38
C GLY A 237 4.62 -0.74 16.45
N ARG A 238 3.49 -1.40 16.76
CA ARG A 238 2.56 -1.00 17.83
C ARG A 238 3.19 -1.11 19.21
N GLU A 239 3.92 -2.20 19.50
CA GLU A 239 4.64 -2.39 20.75
C GLU A 239 5.68 -1.28 20.98
N ILE A 240 6.58 -1.04 20.01
CA ILE A 240 7.60 0.00 20.09
C ILE A 240 6.99 1.38 20.36
N ILE A 241 5.90 1.75 19.68
CA ILE A 241 5.25 3.04 19.91
C ILE A 241 4.60 3.12 21.29
N SER A 242 4.05 2.02 21.81
CA SER A 242 3.44 2.00 23.13
C SER A 242 4.45 2.21 24.27
N GLU A 243 5.66 1.67 24.13
CA GLU A 243 6.78 1.85 25.08
C GLU A 243 7.32 3.29 25.12
N MET A 244 7.02 4.09 24.08
CA MET A 244 7.52 5.47 23.96
C MET A 244 6.53 6.53 24.49
N ARG A 245 5.42 6.10 25.08
CA ARG A 245 4.46 6.99 25.76
C ARG A 245 4.81 7.20 27.21
#